data_e32c157b9248913bb1ed494a019b474f
#
_entry.id   e32c157b9248913bb1ed494a019b474f
#
_cell.length_a   1.000
_cell.length_b   1.000
_cell.length_c   1.000
_cell.angle_alpha   90.00
_cell.angle_beta   90.00
_cell.angle_gamma   90.00
#
_symmetry.space_group_name_H-M   'P 1'
#
loop_
_entity.id
_entity.type
_entity.pdbx_description
1 polymer ?
#
loop_
_entity_poly.entity_id
_entity_poly.type
_entity_poly.pdbx_seq_one_letter_code
_entity_poly.pdbx_strand_id
1 'polypeptide(L)'
;MNLTTRYLGFKLRTPLVPSASPLSEKIDNIKRMEDAGAAAVVFHSLFEEQIRRDHHDLEFYLEQGTESYTESLSYFPVRPEFKVGPEAYLEHIAQAKAAVHIPIIGSLNGSTFGGWLGYARQIEQAGADALELNIYSIPSDPDIRGEDIEAHYLSILTAIKAEVKIPVAVKLSPFFTNFARFAREADRNGADGLVLFNRFYQPDIELETLEISPNILLSTPMAMRLPMRWIAMLYGRIGASLAATSGIHRATDALKMLMAGADVTMLCSVLLRRGIEHIRVIEREMREWMEEHEYESVELLKGSMSQKNCPDPSAFERAQYMRALETYPAADV
;
A
#
# COMPACT_ATOMS: atom_id res chain seq x y z
N MET A 1 -16.95 -21.80 4.85
CA MET A 1 -15.84 -21.13 5.58
C MET A 1 -16.09 -19.64 5.70
N ASN A 2 -15.91 -19.03 6.87
CA ASN A 2 -16.09 -17.62 7.11
C ASN A 2 -14.80 -16.86 6.81
N LEU A 3 -14.77 -16.05 5.75
CA LEU A 3 -13.60 -15.23 5.38
C LEU A 3 -13.62 -13.82 5.99
N THR A 4 -14.61 -13.48 6.83
CA THR A 4 -14.69 -12.12 7.40
C THR A 4 -13.46 -11.81 8.24
N THR A 5 -13.01 -10.56 8.15
CA THR A 5 -11.89 -10.02 8.93
C THR A 5 -12.21 -8.58 9.36
N ARG A 6 -11.34 -8.01 10.20
CA ARG A 6 -11.42 -6.58 10.57
C ARG A 6 -10.18 -5.85 10.09
N TYR A 7 -10.36 -4.69 9.49
CA TYR A 7 -9.28 -3.82 9.05
C TYR A 7 -9.70 -2.36 9.17
N LEU A 8 -8.89 -1.53 9.78
CA LEU A 8 -9.16 -0.09 10.03
C LEU A 8 -10.54 0.15 10.69
N GLY A 9 -10.98 -0.75 11.56
CA GLY A 9 -12.30 -0.70 12.19
C GLY A 9 -13.45 -1.26 11.34
N PHE A 10 -13.27 -1.46 10.04
CA PHE A 10 -14.28 -2.06 9.15
C PHE A 10 -14.36 -3.56 9.32
N LYS A 11 -15.58 -4.09 9.26
CA LYS A 11 -15.82 -5.53 9.10
C LYS A 11 -15.87 -5.84 7.60
N LEU A 12 -14.82 -6.48 7.10
CA LEU A 12 -14.68 -6.84 5.70
C LEU A 12 -15.17 -8.27 5.44
N ARG A 13 -15.78 -8.50 4.28
CA ARG A 13 -16.30 -9.83 3.89
C ARG A 13 -15.20 -10.85 3.62
N THR A 14 -14.04 -10.40 3.15
CA THR A 14 -12.84 -11.21 2.86
C THR A 14 -11.59 -10.41 3.23
N PRO A 15 -10.43 -11.04 3.40
CA PRO A 15 -9.17 -10.32 3.62
C PRO A 15 -8.51 -9.84 2.32
N LEU A 16 -9.18 -9.87 1.18
CA LEU A 16 -8.62 -9.54 -0.13
C LEU A 16 -8.92 -8.08 -0.49
N VAL A 17 -7.87 -7.26 -0.56
CA VAL A 17 -7.95 -5.83 -0.83
C VAL A 17 -7.04 -5.47 -2.00
N PRO A 18 -7.54 -4.96 -3.13
CA PRO A 18 -6.70 -4.32 -4.14
C PRO A 18 -5.91 -3.15 -3.55
N SER A 19 -4.57 -3.20 -3.70
CA SER A 19 -3.66 -2.15 -3.26
C SER A 19 -3.64 -0.98 -4.25
N ALA A 20 -3.14 0.17 -3.80
CA ALA A 20 -2.92 1.33 -4.66
C ALA A 20 -2.22 0.94 -5.97
N SER A 21 -2.87 1.22 -7.09
CA SER A 21 -2.38 0.88 -8.43
C SER A 21 -3.15 1.65 -9.51
N PRO A 22 -2.64 1.74 -10.74
CA PRO A 22 -3.37 2.38 -11.84
C PRO A 22 -4.72 1.74 -12.18
N LEU A 23 -4.98 0.51 -11.72
CA LEU A 23 -6.27 -0.16 -11.95
C LEU A 23 -7.44 0.62 -11.35
N SER A 24 -7.24 1.34 -10.25
CA SER A 24 -8.29 2.15 -9.60
C SER A 24 -8.52 3.52 -10.25
N GLU A 25 -7.80 3.88 -11.31
CA GLU A 25 -8.04 5.11 -12.08
C GLU A 25 -9.35 5.06 -12.90
N LYS A 26 -9.97 3.90 -13.02
CA LYS A 26 -11.21 3.71 -13.76
C LYS A 26 -12.31 3.19 -12.84
N ILE A 27 -13.44 3.89 -12.78
CA ILE A 27 -14.62 3.48 -11.97
C ILE A 27 -15.11 2.07 -12.35
N ASP A 28 -15.10 1.73 -13.63
CA ASP A 28 -15.51 0.40 -14.08
C ASP A 28 -14.59 -0.71 -13.52
N ASN A 29 -13.31 -0.44 -13.36
CA ASN A 29 -12.41 -1.39 -12.72
C ASN A 29 -12.73 -1.54 -11.22
N ILE A 30 -13.10 -0.46 -10.54
CA ILE A 30 -13.47 -0.50 -9.12
C ILE A 30 -14.73 -1.33 -8.93
N LYS A 31 -15.75 -1.17 -9.78
CA LYS A 31 -16.94 -2.02 -9.82
C LYS A 31 -16.58 -3.49 -10.04
N ARG A 32 -15.72 -3.77 -11.02
CA ARG A 32 -15.24 -5.14 -11.30
C ARG A 32 -14.47 -5.74 -10.12
N MET A 33 -13.71 -4.91 -9.35
CA MET A 33 -13.04 -5.37 -8.13
C MET A 33 -14.05 -5.79 -7.07
N GLU A 34 -15.10 -5.00 -6.83
CA GLU A 34 -16.19 -5.35 -5.92
C GLU A 34 -16.89 -6.64 -6.39
N ASP A 35 -17.28 -6.72 -7.65
CA ASP A 35 -17.91 -7.90 -8.25
C ASP A 35 -17.02 -9.15 -8.18
N ALA A 36 -15.70 -8.99 -8.29
CA ALA A 36 -14.74 -10.07 -8.18
C ALA A 36 -14.50 -10.53 -6.73
N GLY A 37 -14.98 -9.77 -5.74
CA GLY A 37 -14.90 -10.15 -4.34
C GLY A 37 -13.93 -9.34 -3.49
N ALA A 38 -13.40 -8.22 -3.99
CA ALA A 38 -12.65 -7.29 -3.17
C ALA A 38 -13.49 -6.81 -1.98
N ALA A 39 -12.87 -6.70 -0.83
CA ALA A 39 -13.55 -6.29 0.40
C ALA A 39 -13.39 -4.80 0.72
N ALA A 40 -12.41 -4.15 0.13
CA ALA A 40 -12.15 -2.71 0.08
C ALA A 40 -11.24 -2.44 -1.12
N VAL A 41 -11.06 -1.19 -1.52
CA VAL A 41 -10.10 -0.80 -2.57
C VAL A 41 -9.26 0.36 -2.08
N VAL A 42 -7.93 0.24 -2.22
CA VAL A 42 -7.02 1.37 -2.05
C VAL A 42 -6.84 2.05 -3.39
N PHE A 43 -7.11 3.34 -3.44
CA PHE A 43 -6.98 4.16 -4.64
C PHE A 43 -5.51 4.29 -5.07
N HIS A 44 -5.29 4.59 -6.36
CA HIS A 44 -3.97 5.06 -6.81
C HIS A 44 -3.54 6.26 -5.97
N SER A 45 -2.25 6.39 -5.74
CA SER A 45 -1.75 7.44 -4.85
C SER A 45 -1.85 8.81 -5.50
N LEU A 46 -2.33 9.78 -4.74
CA LEU A 46 -2.19 11.19 -5.06
C LEU A 46 -0.77 11.63 -4.68
N PHE A 47 0.01 12.08 -5.65
CA PHE A 47 1.37 12.58 -5.44
C PHE A 47 1.40 14.10 -5.43
N GLU A 48 1.88 14.69 -4.35
CA GLU A 48 2.02 16.15 -4.22
C GLU A 48 2.95 16.73 -5.30
N GLU A 49 4.02 16.02 -5.65
CA GLU A 49 4.96 16.45 -6.70
C GLU A 49 4.30 16.52 -8.07
N GLN A 50 3.37 15.61 -8.37
CA GLN A 50 2.62 15.64 -9.62
C GLN A 50 1.73 16.88 -9.68
N ILE A 51 1.01 17.17 -8.60
CA ILE A 51 0.14 18.36 -8.53
C ILE A 51 0.97 19.64 -8.70
N ARG A 52 2.11 19.73 -8.02
CA ARG A 52 2.99 20.90 -8.13
C ARG A 52 3.57 21.08 -9.52
N ARG A 53 3.93 19.99 -10.19
CA ARG A 53 4.39 20.03 -11.59
C ARG A 53 3.29 20.50 -12.52
N ASP A 54 2.08 19.97 -12.39
CA ASP A 54 0.95 20.34 -13.22
C ASP A 54 0.59 21.84 -13.06
N HIS A 55 0.69 22.38 -11.82
CA HIS A 55 0.53 23.81 -11.58
C HIS A 55 1.64 24.65 -12.21
N HIS A 56 2.90 24.22 -12.09
CA HIS A 56 4.03 24.95 -12.68
C HIS A 56 3.95 24.95 -14.21
N ASP A 57 3.62 23.82 -14.81
CA ASP A 57 3.43 23.72 -16.25
C ASP A 57 2.28 24.62 -16.72
N LEU A 58 1.17 24.69 -15.97
CA LEU A 58 0.06 25.58 -16.25
C LEU A 58 0.46 27.07 -16.16
N GLU A 59 1.17 27.47 -15.09
CA GLU A 59 1.67 28.83 -14.93
C GLU A 59 2.62 29.21 -16.08
N PHE A 60 3.56 28.31 -16.40
CA PHE A 60 4.49 28.51 -17.52
C PHE A 60 3.76 28.71 -18.87
N TYR A 61 2.71 27.92 -19.15
CA TYR A 61 1.93 28.07 -20.37
C TYR A 61 1.05 29.34 -20.36
N LEU A 62 0.54 29.75 -19.19
CA LEU A 62 -0.23 31.00 -19.08
C LEU A 62 0.65 32.22 -19.21
N GLU A 63 1.87 32.22 -18.69
CA GLU A 63 2.82 33.32 -18.82
C GLU A 63 3.38 33.43 -20.24
N GLN A 64 3.67 32.32 -20.93
CA GLN A 64 4.08 32.35 -22.35
C GLN A 64 2.99 32.78 -23.31
N GLY A 65 1.72 32.62 -22.91
CA GLY A 65 0.56 33.02 -23.76
C GLY A 65 0.31 34.52 -23.84
N THR A 66 0.91 35.34 -22.98
CA THR A 66 0.64 36.78 -22.90
C THR A 66 1.52 37.64 -23.81
N GLU A 67 2.59 37.12 -24.41
CA GLU A 67 3.50 37.89 -25.28
C GLU A 67 3.60 37.44 -26.74
N SER A 68 2.85 36.45 -27.19
CA SER A 68 2.91 35.99 -28.56
C SER A 68 1.73 36.46 -29.43
N TYR A 69 2.07 37.05 -30.56
CA TYR A 69 1.22 37.61 -31.62
C TYR A 69 -0.05 36.82 -31.96
N THR A 70 -1.07 37.55 -32.37
CA THR A 70 -2.46 37.19 -32.65
C THR A 70 -2.68 36.06 -33.69
N GLU A 71 -1.66 35.48 -34.30
CA GLU A 71 -1.76 34.46 -35.36
C GLU A 71 -1.38 33.05 -34.95
N SER A 72 -0.98 32.79 -33.70
CA SER A 72 -0.51 31.44 -33.26
C SER A 72 -1.59 30.58 -32.59
N LEU A 73 -2.85 30.99 -32.63
CA LEU A 73 -3.98 30.28 -32.00
C LEU A 73 -4.37 28.94 -32.66
N SER A 74 -3.71 28.52 -33.76
CA SER A 74 -4.09 27.31 -34.49
C SER A 74 -3.05 26.16 -34.45
N TYR A 75 -1.95 26.29 -33.72
CA TYR A 75 -0.86 25.29 -33.73
C TYR A 75 -0.73 24.44 -32.47
N PHE A 76 -1.68 24.49 -31.54
CA PHE A 76 -1.66 23.60 -30.40
C PHE A 76 -2.36 22.29 -30.74
N PRO A 77 -1.65 21.14 -30.70
CA PRO A 77 -2.35 19.87 -30.66
C PRO A 77 -3.19 19.85 -29.40
N VAL A 78 -4.50 19.73 -29.55
CA VAL A 78 -5.43 19.49 -28.45
C VAL A 78 -4.96 18.18 -27.76
N ARG A 79 -4.18 18.29 -26.73
CA ARG A 79 -3.90 17.15 -25.86
C ARG A 79 -5.18 16.88 -25.08
N PRO A 80 -5.66 15.62 -25.02
CA PRO A 80 -6.87 15.30 -24.30
C PRO A 80 -6.67 15.66 -22.83
N GLU A 81 -7.55 16.56 -22.36
CA GLU A 81 -7.84 16.89 -20.96
C GLU A 81 -6.67 16.79 -19.96
N PHE A 82 -5.93 17.88 -19.81
CA PHE A 82 -5.15 18.14 -18.61
C PHE A 82 -6.13 18.26 -17.44
N LYS A 83 -6.34 17.19 -16.70
CA LYS A 83 -6.94 17.26 -15.37
C LYS A 83 -5.85 17.77 -14.43
N VAL A 84 -5.76 19.07 -14.31
CA VAL A 84 -4.78 19.78 -13.46
C VAL A 84 -5.33 19.82 -12.05
N GLY A 85 -4.60 19.22 -11.10
CA GLY A 85 -4.85 19.40 -9.68
C GLY A 85 -5.50 18.21 -8.94
N PRO A 86 -5.64 18.33 -7.60
CA PRO A 86 -6.24 17.30 -6.75
C PRO A 86 -7.75 17.12 -7.01
N GLU A 87 -8.43 18.09 -7.63
CA GLU A 87 -9.87 18.10 -7.86
C GLU A 87 -10.33 16.86 -8.62
N ALA A 88 -9.60 16.46 -9.66
CA ALA A 88 -9.93 15.26 -10.43
C ALA A 88 -9.84 13.97 -9.59
N TYR A 89 -8.85 13.89 -8.71
CA TYR A 89 -8.69 12.77 -7.79
C TYR A 89 -9.82 12.73 -6.75
N LEU A 90 -10.19 13.90 -6.20
CA LEU A 90 -11.26 14.03 -5.22
C LEU A 90 -12.63 13.72 -5.82
N GLU A 91 -12.90 14.21 -7.03
CA GLU A 91 -14.11 13.88 -7.78
C GLU A 91 -14.18 12.38 -8.08
N HIS A 92 -13.05 11.76 -8.40
CA HIS A 92 -12.97 10.32 -8.65
C HIS A 92 -13.29 9.49 -7.39
N ILE A 93 -12.84 9.93 -6.20
CA ILE A 93 -13.24 9.33 -4.93
C ILE A 93 -14.75 9.41 -4.75
N ALA A 94 -15.37 10.57 -4.95
CA ALA A 94 -16.81 10.76 -4.81
C ALA A 94 -17.59 9.87 -5.80
N GLN A 95 -17.15 9.77 -7.04
CA GLN A 95 -17.74 8.89 -8.05
C GLN A 95 -17.62 7.41 -7.67
N ALA A 96 -16.47 6.98 -7.16
CA ALA A 96 -16.29 5.61 -6.70
C ALA A 96 -17.20 5.28 -5.53
N LYS A 97 -17.29 6.18 -4.55
CA LYS A 97 -18.21 6.03 -3.39
C LYS A 97 -19.67 5.90 -3.80
N ALA A 98 -20.08 6.59 -4.86
CA ALA A 98 -21.42 6.46 -5.42
C ALA A 98 -21.63 5.16 -6.21
N ALA A 99 -20.55 4.53 -6.68
CA ALA A 99 -20.58 3.41 -7.60
C ALA A 99 -20.46 2.03 -6.95
N VAL A 100 -19.88 1.94 -5.75
CA VAL A 100 -19.65 0.66 -5.01
C VAL A 100 -20.03 0.79 -3.56
N HIS A 101 -20.24 -0.37 -2.90
CA HIS A 101 -20.63 -0.46 -1.48
C HIS A 101 -19.46 -0.81 -0.55
N ILE A 102 -18.32 -1.23 -1.10
CA ILE A 102 -17.12 -1.56 -0.34
C ILE A 102 -16.37 -0.27 0.07
N PRO A 103 -15.62 -0.30 1.17
CA PRO A 103 -14.82 0.84 1.59
C PRO A 103 -13.82 1.28 0.51
N ILE A 104 -13.75 2.60 0.30
CA ILE A 104 -12.77 3.27 -0.55
C ILE A 104 -11.72 3.93 0.34
N ILE A 105 -10.48 3.51 0.20
CA ILE A 105 -9.33 4.00 0.95
C ILE A 105 -8.55 4.95 0.06
N GLY A 106 -8.55 6.24 0.37
CA GLY A 106 -7.72 7.22 -0.35
C GLY A 106 -6.24 6.95 -0.09
N SER A 107 -5.37 7.18 -1.07
CA SER A 107 -3.93 7.00 -0.91
C SER A 107 -3.21 8.31 -1.20
N LEU A 108 -2.37 8.75 -0.27
CA LEU A 108 -1.66 10.01 -0.32
C LEU A 108 -0.16 9.80 -0.21
N ASN A 109 0.59 10.43 -1.10
CA ASN A 109 2.03 10.58 -1.04
C ASN A 109 2.37 12.07 -1.04
N GLY A 110 2.59 12.64 0.15
CA GLY A 110 2.96 14.03 0.32
C GLY A 110 4.48 14.20 0.39
N SER A 111 4.95 15.36 0.03
CA SER A 111 6.36 15.77 0.12
C SER A 111 6.59 16.89 1.12
N THR A 112 5.56 17.69 1.41
CA THR A 112 5.61 18.77 2.39
C THR A 112 4.64 18.54 3.53
N PHE A 113 4.96 19.08 4.71
CA PHE A 113 4.07 18.96 5.87
C PHE A 113 2.68 19.55 5.61
N GLY A 114 2.62 20.72 4.95
CA GLY A 114 1.35 21.36 4.58
C GLY A 114 0.56 20.56 3.54
N GLY A 115 1.25 19.94 2.57
CA GLY A 115 0.63 19.07 1.57
C GLY A 115 -0.02 17.83 2.20
N TRP A 116 0.68 17.18 3.14
CA TRP A 116 0.10 16.05 3.88
C TRP A 116 -1.23 16.41 4.55
N LEU A 117 -1.28 17.52 5.27
CA LEU A 117 -2.50 17.93 6.00
C LEU A 117 -3.63 18.38 5.08
N GLY A 118 -3.28 19.22 4.08
CA GLY A 118 -4.26 19.76 3.15
C GLY A 118 -4.97 18.68 2.36
N TYR A 119 -4.22 17.77 1.74
CA TYR A 119 -4.77 16.69 0.94
C TYR A 119 -5.48 15.61 1.76
N ALA A 120 -5.00 15.30 2.97
CA ALA A 120 -5.68 14.36 3.86
C ALA A 120 -7.10 14.82 4.18
N ARG A 121 -7.27 16.11 4.51
CA ARG A 121 -8.58 16.72 4.76
C ARG A 121 -9.49 16.69 3.52
N GLN A 122 -8.95 17.02 2.35
CA GLN A 122 -9.71 17.01 1.11
C GLN A 122 -10.17 15.60 0.72
N ILE A 123 -9.32 14.58 0.90
CA ILE A 123 -9.66 13.17 0.67
C ILE A 123 -10.81 12.71 1.59
N GLU A 124 -10.78 13.09 2.87
CA GLU A 124 -11.89 12.84 3.78
C GLU A 124 -13.18 13.54 3.33
N GLN A 125 -13.10 14.84 2.95
CA GLN A 125 -14.24 15.60 2.47
C GLN A 125 -14.84 15.06 1.17
N ALA A 126 -14.02 14.44 0.31
CA ALA A 126 -14.47 13.75 -0.90
C ALA A 126 -15.22 12.43 -0.60
N GLY A 127 -15.24 12.00 0.68
CA GLY A 127 -16.01 10.85 1.14
C GLY A 127 -15.23 9.54 1.20
N ALA A 128 -13.89 9.56 1.17
CA ALA A 128 -13.10 8.37 1.45
C ALA A 128 -13.43 7.80 2.84
N ASP A 129 -13.49 6.47 2.97
CA ASP A 129 -13.78 5.80 4.24
C ASP A 129 -12.55 5.70 5.14
N ALA A 130 -11.36 5.69 4.55
CA ALA A 130 -10.07 5.66 5.24
C ALA A 130 -8.98 6.31 4.39
N LEU A 131 -7.83 6.55 4.99
CA LEU A 131 -6.66 7.13 4.34
C LEU A 131 -5.45 6.20 4.50
N GLU A 132 -4.74 5.91 3.40
CA GLU A 132 -3.42 5.27 3.39
C GLU A 132 -2.35 6.34 3.15
N LEU A 133 -1.50 6.61 4.15
CA LEU A 133 -0.33 7.46 4.01
C LEU A 133 0.82 6.65 3.44
N ASN A 134 1.19 6.94 2.22
CA ASN A 134 2.33 6.30 1.58
C ASN A 134 3.60 7.11 1.87
N ILE A 135 4.22 6.84 3.01
CA ILE A 135 5.47 7.49 3.39
C ILE A 135 6.61 6.88 2.58
N TYR A 136 6.92 7.54 1.48
CA TYR A 136 7.98 7.13 0.54
C TYR A 136 9.06 8.21 0.51
N SER A 137 10.10 8.01 1.30
CA SER A 137 11.27 8.87 1.33
C SER A 137 12.53 8.02 1.26
N ILE A 138 13.50 8.47 0.49
CA ILE A 138 14.84 7.90 0.43
C ILE A 138 15.77 8.94 1.09
N PRO A 139 16.09 8.76 2.39
CA PRO A 139 16.97 9.68 3.09
C PRO A 139 18.40 9.46 2.57
N SER A 140 18.84 10.35 1.71
CA SER A 140 20.16 10.30 1.06
C SER A 140 21.17 11.27 1.67
N ASP A 141 20.75 12.17 2.55
CA ASP A 141 21.62 13.12 3.25
C ASP A 141 22.31 12.43 4.44
N PRO A 142 23.65 12.30 4.43
CA PRO A 142 24.39 11.61 5.48
C PRO A 142 24.43 12.39 6.81
N ASP A 143 24.08 13.67 6.82
CA ASP A 143 24.10 14.53 8.01
C ASP A 143 22.79 14.46 8.80
N ILE A 144 21.72 13.88 8.23
CA ILE A 144 20.44 13.68 8.91
C ILE A 144 20.47 12.40 9.73
N ARG A 145 20.15 12.49 11.01
CA ARG A 145 20.09 11.31 11.90
C ARG A 145 18.84 10.49 11.62
N GLY A 146 18.96 9.17 11.70
CA GLY A 146 17.81 8.27 11.53
C GLY A 146 16.66 8.57 12.49
N GLU A 147 16.96 8.97 13.72
CA GLU A 147 15.95 9.36 14.73
C GLU A 147 15.14 10.59 14.29
N ASP A 148 15.75 11.54 13.61
CA ASP A 148 15.09 12.76 13.14
C ASP A 148 14.11 12.43 11.99
N ILE A 149 14.48 11.47 11.13
CA ILE A 149 13.61 10.96 10.07
C ILE A 149 12.40 10.22 10.67
N GLU A 150 12.63 9.33 11.63
CA GLU A 150 11.55 8.61 12.31
C GLU A 150 10.61 9.59 13.06
N ALA A 151 11.18 10.59 13.76
CA ALA A 151 10.40 11.62 14.44
C ALA A 151 9.57 12.46 13.46
N HIS A 152 10.11 12.77 12.28
CA HIS A 152 9.39 13.46 11.23
C HIS A 152 8.18 12.65 10.74
N TYR A 153 8.34 11.35 10.48
CA TYR A 153 7.22 10.48 10.07
C TYR A 153 6.11 10.42 11.13
N LEU A 154 6.49 10.30 12.41
CA LEU A 154 5.53 10.31 13.51
C LEU A 154 4.82 11.66 13.67
N SER A 155 5.53 12.76 13.42
CA SER A 155 4.92 14.11 13.46
C SER A 155 3.86 14.31 12.39
N ILE A 156 4.12 13.82 11.16
CA ILE A 156 3.13 13.83 10.07
C ILE A 156 1.90 13.02 10.46
N LEU A 157 2.09 11.80 10.94
CA LEU A 157 0.98 10.92 11.37
C LEU A 157 0.13 11.60 12.44
N THR A 158 0.77 12.10 13.51
CA THR A 158 0.08 12.77 14.62
C THR A 158 -0.73 13.97 14.15
N ALA A 159 -0.14 14.79 13.27
CA ALA A 159 -0.80 15.97 12.74
C ALA A 159 -2.00 15.60 11.86
N ILE A 160 -1.87 14.57 11.00
CA ILE A 160 -2.99 14.09 10.17
C ILE A 160 -4.10 13.52 11.04
N LYS A 161 -3.77 12.72 12.06
CA LYS A 161 -4.77 12.16 12.99
C LYS A 161 -5.52 13.23 13.78
N ALA A 162 -4.93 14.40 13.99
CA ALA A 162 -5.61 15.54 14.59
C ALA A 162 -6.57 16.25 13.60
N GLU A 163 -6.33 16.15 12.30
CA GLU A 163 -7.09 16.82 11.25
C GLU A 163 -8.26 16.00 10.70
N VAL A 164 -8.11 14.67 10.58
CA VAL A 164 -9.11 13.78 9.98
C VAL A 164 -9.72 12.85 11.02
N LYS A 165 -10.98 12.46 10.80
CA LYS A 165 -11.72 11.53 11.65
C LYS A 165 -11.73 10.11 11.11
N ILE A 166 -11.48 9.96 9.80
CA ILE A 166 -11.41 8.65 9.16
C ILE A 166 -10.17 7.88 9.64
N PRO A 167 -10.20 6.55 9.64
CA PRO A 167 -9.04 5.74 9.98
C PRO A 167 -7.85 6.02 9.06
N VAL A 168 -6.64 5.95 9.63
CA VAL A 168 -5.38 6.23 8.92
C VAL A 168 -4.47 5.00 8.99
N ALA A 169 -4.16 4.44 7.84
CA ALA A 169 -3.11 3.43 7.67
C ALA A 169 -1.80 4.10 7.23
N VAL A 170 -0.68 3.57 7.70
CA VAL A 170 0.65 4.05 7.29
C VAL A 170 1.37 2.95 6.52
N LYS A 171 1.69 3.22 5.26
CA LYS A 171 2.47 2.32 4.41
C LYS A 171 3.93 2.67 4.49
N LEU A 172 4.73 1.71 4.90
CA LEU A 172 6.10 1.89 5.34
C LEU A 172 7.09 1.14 4.43
N SER A 173 8.32 1.62 4.41
CA SER A 173 9.48 0.87 3.94
C SER A 173 9.96 -0.12 5.01
N PRO A 174 10.77 -1.13 4.65
CA PRO A 174 11.37 -2.01 5.64
C PRO A 174 12.67 -1.44 6.27
N PHE A 175 13.13 -0.28 5.83
CA PHE A 175 14.46 0.27 6.13
C PHE A 175 14.47 1.11 7.41
N PHE A 176 14.36 0.42 8.53
CA PHE A 176 14.48 0.99 9.86
C PHE A 176 15.51 0.19 10.67
N THR A 177 16.30 0.84 11.49
CA THR A 177 17.24 0.14 12.38
C THR A 177 16.51 -0.76 13.37
N ASN A 178 15.37 -0.30 13.91
CA ASN A 178 14.50 -1.08 14.77
C ASN A 178 13.03 -0.89 14.33
N PHE A 179 12.63 -1.63 13.33
CA PHE A 179 11.27 -1.54 12.78
C PHE A 179 10.18 -1.84 13.83
N ALA A 180 10.42 -2.81 14.73
CA ALA A 180 9.45 -3.15 15.77
C ALA A 180 9.19 -1.98 16.73
N ARG A 181 10.22 -1.20 17.05
CA ARG A 181 10.06 0.02 17.85
C ARG A 181 9.26 1.07 17.09
N PHE A 182 9.66 1.35 15.85
CA PHE A 182 8.96 2.34 15.03
C PHE A 182 7.47 1.98 14.83
N ALA A 183 7.16 0.71 14.54
CA ALA A 183 5.78 0.22 14.41
C ALA A 183 4.95 0.46 15.69
N ARG A 184 5.55 0.23 16.87
CA ARG A 184 4.90 0.51 18.15
C ARG A 184 4.70 2.00 18.40
N GLU A 185 5.66 2.83 18.03
CA GLU A 185 5.50 4.28 18.15
C GLU A 185 4.44 4.81 17.16
N ALA A 186 4.36 4.29 15.94
CA ALA A 186 3.29 4.62 14.99
C ALA A 186 1.90 4.25 15.54
N ASP A 187 1.75 3.05 16.11
CA ASP A 187 0.54 2.60 16.80
C ASP A 187 0.15 3.57 17.94
N ARG A 188 1.10 3.95 18.79
CA ARG A 188 0.90 4.90 19.90
C ARG A 188 0.55 6.32 19.44
N ASN A 189 1.02 6.72 18.27
CA ASN A 189 0.72 8.01 17.66
C ASN A 189 -0.56 7.97 16.80
N GLY A 190 -1.35 6.89 16.91
CA GLY A 190 -2.69 6.81 16.37
C GLY A 190 -2.80 6.22 14.97
N ALA A 191 -1.81 5.50 14.48
CA ALA A 191 -1.99 4.68 13.28
C ALA A 191 -3.07 3.62 13.53
N ASP A 192 -4.12 3.60 12.71
CA ASP A 192 -5.15 2.57 12.77
C ASP A 192 -4.73 1.29 12.02
N GLY A 193 -3.74 1.41 11.14
CA GLY A 193 -3.17 0.29 10.42
C GLY A 193 -1.74 0.53 9.93
N LEU A 194 -0.98 -0.55 9.76
CA LEU A 194 0.34 -0.54 9.13
C LEU A 194 0.32 -1.42 7.88
N VAL A 195 0.76 -0.86 6.76
CA VAL A 195 0.84 -1.57 5.48
C VAL A 195 2.30 -1.93 5.20
N LEU A 196 2.61 -3.22 5.20
CA LEU A 196 3.96 -3.77 5.14
C LEU A 196 4.16 -4.61 3.87
N PHE A 197 5.06 -4.24 2.96
CA PHE A 197 5.88 -3.03 2.88
C PHE A 197 5.69 -2.37 1.52
N ASN A 198 5.95 -1.06 1.46
CA ASN A 198 6.12 -0.40 0.19
C ASN A 198 7.30 -1.00 -0.58
N ARG A 199 7.16 -1.10 -1.89
CA ARG A 199 8.28 -1.50 -2.74
C ARG A 199 9.05 -0.26 -3.15
N PHE A 200 10.30 -0.22 -2.74
CA PHE A 200 11.21 0.82 -3.21
C PHE A 200 11.57 0.61 -4.67
N TYR A 201 11.55 1.70 -5.40
CA TYR A 201 12.14 1.76 -6.73
C TYR A 201 13.63 1.42 -6.63
N GLN A 202 14.06 0.48 -7.43
CA GLN A 202 15.45 0.09 -7.57
C GLN A 202 15.88 0.43 -8.99
N PRO A 203 16.75 1.45 -9.16
CA PRO A 203 17.23 1.83 -10.48
C PRO A 203 18.06 0.71 -11.10
N ASP A 204 18.00 0.60 -12.41
CA ASP A 204 18.90 -0.21 -13.22
C ASP A 204 19.70 0.69 -14.15
N ILE A 205 20.85 0.23 -14.62
CA ILE A 205 21.72 0.98 -15.52
C ILE A 205 21.70 0.30 -16.89
N GLU A 206 21.24 1.05 -17.89
CA GLU A 206 21.36 0.63 -19.29
C GLU A 206 22.79 0.90 -19.78
N LEU A 207 23.52 -0.17 -20.07
CA LEU A 207 24.95 -0.07 -20.39
C LEU A 207 25.22 0.55 -21.75
N GLU A 208 24.31 0.41 -22.71
CA GLU A 208 24.50 0.94 -24.04
C GLU A 208 24.30 2.45 -24.12
N THR A 209 23.32 2.97 -23.35
CA THR A 209 23.01 4.42 -23.30
C THR A 209 23.67 5.14 -22.14
N LEU A 210 24.22 4.40 -21.15
CA LEU A 210 24.77 4.92 -19.88
C LEU A 210 23.75 5.75 -19.11
N GLU A 211 22.48 5.35 -19.17
CA GLU A 211 21.38 6.02 -18.50
C GLU A 211 20.80 5.16 -17.38
N ILE A 212 20.18 5.82 -16.40
CA ILE A 212 19.39 5.13 -15.37
C ILE A 212 18.06 4.71 -15.99
N SER A 213 17.82 3.41 -16.08
CA SER A 213 16.58 2.86 -16.62
C SER A 213 15.44 2.96 -15.59
N PRO A 214 14.33 3.63 -15.92
CA PRO A 214 13.16 3.73 -15.05
C PRO A 214 12.33 2.43 -15.14
N ASN A 215 12.87 1.32 -14.64
CA ASN A 215 12.20 0.04 -14.71
C ASN A 215 11.50 -0.33 -13.42
N ILE A 216 10.19 -0.63 -13.48
CA ILE A 216 9.41 -1.13 -12.34
C ILE A 216 9.15 -2.62 -12.51
N LEU A 217 9.87 -3.42 -11.74
CA LEU A 217 9.64 -4.85 -11.68
C LEU A 217 8.44 -5.18 -10.78
N LEU A 218 7.43 -5.85 -11.33
CA LEU A 218 6.32 -6.36 -10.53
C LEU A 218 6.81 -7.44 -9.55
N SER A 219 6.23 -7.47 -8.34
CA SER A 219 6.61 -8.45 -7.32
C SER A 219 6.42 -9.88 -7.78
N THR A 220 7.25 -10.76 -7.23
CA THR A 220 7.08 -12.22 -7.30
C THR A 220 6.68 -12.75 -5.93
N PRO A 221 6.21 -14.00 -5.77
CA PRO A 221 5.88 -14.58 -4.47
C PRO A 221 7.03 -14.53 -3.46
N MET A 222 8.27 -14.50 -3.91
CA MET A 222 9.42 -14.38 -3.01
C MET A 222 9.45 -13.07 -2.22
N ALA A 223 8.87 -12.01 -2.77
CA ALA A 223 8.82 -10.71 -2.12
C ALA A 223 7.99 -10.69 -0.82
N MET A 224 7.08 -11.66 -0.60
CA MET A 224 6.26 -11.74 0.60
C MET A 224 7.03 -12.15 1.88
N ARG A 225 8.23 -12.74 1.73
CA ARG A 225 8.96 -13.31 2.88
C ARG A 225 9.37 -12.26 3.92
N LEU A 226 9.74 -11.06 3.46
CA LEU A 226 10.12 -9.96 4.34
C LEU A 226 8.90 -9.40 5.11
N PRO A 227 7.79 -8.98 4.48
CA PRO A 227 6.61 -8.55 5.22
C PRO A 227 6.03 -9.66 6.11
N MET A 228 6.03 -10.91 5.68
CA MET A 228 5.56 -12.06 6.48
C MET A 228 6.31 -12.14 7.82
N ARG A 229 7.65 -12.02 7.82
CA ARG A 229 8.45 -12.02 9.06
C ARG A 229 8.01 -10.91 10.01
N TRP A 230 7.90 -9.68 9.51
CA TRP A 230 7.57 -8.53 10.36
C TRP A 230 6.13 -8.57 10.86
N ILE A 231 5.18 -9.00 10.04
CA ILE A 231 3.79 -9.23 10.45
C ILE A 231 3.74 -10.26 11.58
N ALA A 232 4.44 -11.40 11.43
CA ALA A 232 4.50 -12.44 12.47
C ALA A 232 5.11 -11.94 13.78
N MET A 233 6.09 -11.05 13.72
CA MET A 233 6.72 -10.46 14.91
C MET A 233 5.87 -9.35 15.55
N LEU A 234 5.07 -8.63 14.80
CA LEU A 234 4.24 -7.51 15.30
C LEU A 234 2.87 -7.98 15.80
N TYR A 235 2.37 -9.12 15.33
CA TYR A 235 1.07 -9.64 15.73
C TYR A 235 0.95 -9.77 17.25
N GLY A 236 -0.08 -9.11 17.80
CA GLY A 236 -0.34 -9.07 19.24
C GLY A 236 0.61 -8.21 20.08
N ARG A 237 1.50 -7.42 19.42
CA ARG A 237 2.38 -6.44 20.08
C ARG A 237 1.94 -4.99 19.85
N ILE A 238 1.09 -4.76 18.85
CA ILE A 238 0.49 -3.47 18.53
C ILE A 238 -1.01 -3.63 18.36
N GLY A 239 -1.75 -2.54 18.52
CA GLY A 239 -3.20 -2.47 18.34
C GLY A 239 -3.62 -2.15 16.92
N ALA A 240 -2.75 -1.51 16.15
CA ALA A 240 -2.99 -1.18 14.75
C ALA A 240 -3.18 -2.43 13.88
N SER A 241 -4.10 -2.37 12.91
CA SER A 241 -4.31 -3.44 11.93
C SER A 241 -3.07 -3.68 11.08
N LEU A 242 -2.80 -4.94 10.72
CA LEU A 242 -1.66 -5.33 9.90
C LEU A 242 -2.12 -5.69 8.48
N ALA A 243 -1.72 -4.93 7.48
CA ALA A 243 -1.96 -5.22 6.08
C ALA A 243 -0.69 -5.74 5.41
N ALA A 244 -0.79 -6.94 4.83
CA ALA A 244 0.30 -7.54 4.07
C ALA A 244 0.25 -7.09 2.62
N THR A 245 1.35 -6.54 2.11
CA THR A 245 1.49 -6.22 0.69
C THR A 245 2.80 -6.76 0.12
N SER A 246 2.86 -6.89 -1.20
CA SER A 246 3.95 -7.49 -1.97
C SER A 246 4.00 -9.02 -1.96
N GLY A 247 4.06 -9.59 -3.15
CA GLY A 247 4.31 -11.02 -3.36
C GLY A 247 3.10 -11.93 -3.18
N ILE A 248 1.89 -11.40 -3.04
CA ILE A 248 0.67 -12.19 -2.88
C ILE A 248 0.08 -12.45 -4.26
N HIS A 249 0.19 -13.67 -4.77
CA HIS A 249 -0.21 -14.08 -6.11
C HIS A 249 -1.19 -15.24 -6.15
N ARG A 250 -1.28 -16.03 -5.07
CA ARG A 250 -2.12 -17.22 -4.94
C ARG A 250 -2.83 -17.22 -3.58
N ALA A 251 -3.84 -18.06 -3.45
CA ALA A 251 -4.50 -18.29 -2.18
C ALA A 251 -3.54 -18.71 -1.06
N THR A 252 -2.58 -19.58 -1.38
CA THR A 252 -1.55 -20.03 -0.42
C THR A 252 -0.68 -18.89 0.10
N ASP A 253 -0.42 -17.86 -0.72
CA ASP A 253 0.34 -16.69 -0.28
C ASP A 253 -0.49 -15.84 0.70
N ALA A 254 -1.78 -15.64 0.39
CA ALA A 254 -2.71 -14.94 1.27
C ALA A 254 -2.88 -15.68 2.61
N LEU A 255 -3.10 -17.01 2.58
CA LEU A 255 -3.21 -17.83 3.79
C LEU A 255 -1.98 -17.73 4.68
N LYS A 256 -0.77 -17.80 4.10
CA LYS A 256 0.49 -17.63 4.86
C LYS A 256 0.58 -16.28 5.56
N MET A 257 0.14 -15.20 4.90
CA MET A 257 0.13 -13.87 5.51
C MET A 257 -0.89 -13.76 6.65
N LEU A 258 -2.06 -14.37 6.50
CA LEU A 258 -3.07 -14.44 7.56
C LEU A 258 -2.57 -15.28 8.74
N MET A 259 -1.95 -16.43 8.49
CA MET A 259 -1.33 -17.24 9.53
C MET A 259 -0.20 -16.50 10.26
N ALA A 260 0.55 -15.66 9.57
CA ALA A 260 1.55 -14.79 10.20
C ALA A 260 0.89 -13.72 11.09
N GLY A 261 -0.35 -13.32 10.82
CA GLY A 261 -1.10 -12.35 11.61
C GLY A 261 -1.59 -11.12 10.86
N ALA A 262 -1.56 -11.13 9.53
CA ALA A 262 -2.17 -10.07 8.73
C ALA A 262 -3.69 -10.05 8.92
N ASP A 263 -4.27 -8.87 8.99
CA ASP A 263 -5.72 -8.67 8.96
C ASP A 263 -6.27 -8.72 7.54
N VAL A 264 -5.50 -8.17 6.60
CA VAL A 264 -5.79 -8.19 5.17
C VAL A 264 -4.55 -8.45 4.33
N THR A 265 -4.80 -8.92 3.11
CA THR A 265 -3.78 -9.14 2.08
C THR A 265 -4.06 -8.24 0.89
N MET A 266 -3.06 -7.45 0.51
CA MET A 266 -3.19 -6.44 -0.53
C MET A 266 -2.65 -6.93 -1.87
N LEU A 267 -3.49 -6.88 -2.90
CA LEU A 267 -3.23 -7.42 -4.23
C LEU A 267 -2.92 -6.27 -5.21
N CYS A 268 -1.78 -6.33 -5.87
CA CYS A 268 -1.41 -5.39 -6.94
C CYS A 268 -0.83 -6.13 -8.15
N SER A 269 0.42 -6.61 -8.04
CA SER A 269 1.15 -7.23 -9.16
C SER A 269 0.40 -8.40 -9.80
N VAL A 270 -0.34 -9.17 -9.03
CA VAL A 270 -1.14 -10.28 -9.55
C VAL A 270 -2.30 -9.79 -10.39
N LEU A 271 -2.96 -8.70 -9.96
CA LEU A 271 -4.09 -8.13 -10.71
C LEU A 271 -3.64 -7.47 -12.01
N LEU A 272 -2.47 -6.82 -11.99
CA LEU A 272 -1.85 -6.28 -13.21
C LEU A 272 -1.46 -7.36 -14.21
N ARG A 273 -1.04 -8.56 -13.72
CA ARG A 273 -0.62 -9.68 -14.58
C ARG A 273 -1.75 -10.57 -15.06
N ARG A 274 -2.77 -10.81 -14.21
CA ARG A 274 -3.80 -11.82 -14.42
C ARG A 274 -5.21 -11.26 -14.55
N GLY A 275 -5.35 -9.93 -14.36
CA GLY A 275 -6.65 -9.27 -14.38
C GLY A 275 -7.35 -9.26 -13.02
N ILE A 276 -8.37 -8.42 -12.92
CA ILE A 276 -9.12 -8.15 -11.68
C ILE A 276 -9.88 -9.39 -11.21
N GLU A 277 -10.41 -10.17 -12.11
CA GLU A 277 -11.21 -11.38 -11.84
C GLU A 277 -10.41 -12.46 -11.09
N HIS A 278 -9.09 -12.35 -11.06
CA HIS A 278 -8.24 -13.28 -10.31
C HIS A 278 -8.48 -13.22 -8.79
N ILE A 279 -9.07 -12.12 -8.27
CA ILE A 279 -9.53 -12.02 -6.88
C ILE A 279 -10.48 -13.18 -6.54
N ARG A 280 -11.43 -13.47 -7.43
CA ARG A 280 -12.41 -14.57 -7.27
C ARG A 280 -11.73 -15.95 -7.24
N VAL A 281 -10.67 -16.11 -8.01
CA VAL A 281 -9.88 -17.35 -8.01
C VAL A 281 -9.20 -17.55 -6.66
N ILE A 282 -8.53 -16.48 -6.15
CA ILE A 282 -7.87 -16.51 -4.84
C ILE A 282 -8.89 -16.79 -3.73
N GLU A 283 -10.05 -16.10 -3.73
CA GLU A 283 -11.09 -16.32 -2.72
C GLU A 283 -11.58 -17.77 -2.70
N ARG A 284 -11.87 -18.34 -3.88
CA ARG A 284 -12.33 -19.73 -4.00
C ARG A 284 -11.28 -20.71 -3.46
N GLU A 285 -10.05 -20.59 -3.93
CA GLU A 285 -8.95 -21.48 -3.49
C GLU A 285 -8.65 -21.35 -1.99
N MET A 286 -8.82 -20.16 -1.41
CA MET A 286 -8.71 -19.98 0.05
C MET A 286 -9.79 -20.76 0.79
N ARG A 287 -11.04 -20.72 0.31
CA ARG A 287 -12.16 -21.47 0.92
C ARG A 287 -11.93 -22.98 0.84
N GLU A 288 -11.50 -23.46 -0.32
CA GLU A 288 -11.18 -24.86 -0.58
C GLU A 288 -10.08 -25.35 0.40
N TRP A 289 -8.99 -24.58 0.51
CA TRP A 289 -7.90 -24.92 1.41
C TRP A 289 -8.33 -24.91 2.89
N MET A 290 -9.10 -23.91 3.32
CA MET A 290 -9.60 -23.82 4.70
C MET A 290 -10.57 -24.95 5.03
N GLU A 291 -11.38 -25.40 4.08
CA GLU A 291 -12.27 -26.54 4.24
C GLU A 291 -11.49 -27.85 4.39
N GLU A 292 -10.51 -28.07 3.53
CA GLU A 292 -9.63 -29.25 3.59
C GLU A 292 -8.85 -29.34 4.92
N HIS A 293 -8.51 -28.19 5.50
CA HIS A 293 -7.72 -28.12 6.74
C HIS A 293 -8.57 -27.80 7.99
N GLU A 294 -9.89 -27.89 7.89
CA GLU A 294 -10.85 -27.74 8.99
C GLU A 294 -10.80 -26.38 9.70
N TYR A 295 -10.39 -25.31 9.00
CA TYR A 295 -10.47 -23.94 9.52
C TYR A 295 -11.84 -23.33 9.23
N GLU A 296 -12.68 -23.15 10.26
CA GLU A 296 -14.01 -22.57 10.14
C GLU A 296 -14.01 -21.09 9.74
N SER A 297 -12.97 -20.35 10.14
CA SER A 297 -12.89 -18.90 9.90
C SER A 297 -11.46 -18.39 9.77
N VAL A 298 -11.32 -17.25 9.07
CA VAL A 298 -10.05 -16.48 9.01
C VAL A 298 -9.62 -16.03 10.40
N GLU A 299 -10.55 -15.74 11.31
CA GLU A 299 -10.22 -15.32 12.68
C GLU A 299 -9.49 -16.44 13.47
N LEU A 300 -9.85 -17.70 13.26
CA LEU A 300 -9.16 -18.84 13.85
C LEU A 300 -7.79 -19.10 13.20
N LEU A 301 -7.68 -18.82 11.91
CA LEU A 301 -6.43 -18.97 11.16
C LEU A 301 -5.41 -17.89 11.51
N LYS A 302 -5.90 -16.66 11.73
CA LYS A 302 -5.08 -15.46 11.87
C LYS A 302 -4.11 -15.53 13.04
N GLY A 303 -2.83 -15.33 12.73
CA GLY A 303 -1.76 -15.32 13.72
C GLY A 303 -1.38 -16.69 14.28
N SER A 304 -1.96 -17.79 13.79
CA SER A 304 -1.64 -19.16 14.27
C SER A 304 -0.15 -19.50 14.15
N MET A 305 0.55 -18.92 13.16
CA MET A 305 1.99 -19.07 12.94
C MET A 305 2.77 -17.78 13.25
N SER A 306 2.20 -16.89 14.07
CA SER A 306 2.90 -15.69 14.55
C SER A 306 3.95 -16.01 15.59
N GLN A 307 4.88 -15.08 15.85
CA GLN A 307 5.86 -15.23 16.93
C GLN A 307 5.21 -15.41 18.30
N LYS A 308 4.07 -14.77 18.53
CA LYS A 308 3.29 -14.88 19.77
C LYS A 308 2.78 -16.31 20.03
N ASN A 309 2.36 -17.00 18.97
CA ASN A 309 1.70 -18.30 19.05
C ASN A 309 2.63 -19.47 18.64
N CYS A 310 3.84 -19.16 18.17
CA CYS A 310 4.83 -20.19 17.82
C CYS A 310 5.44 -20.81 19.07
N PRO A 311 5.60 -22.15 19.14
CA PRO A 311 6.25 -22.83 20.26
C PRO A 311 7.70 -22.38 20.48
N ASP A 312 8.40 -22.00 19.41
CA ASP A 312 9.74 -21.44 19.47
C ASP A 312 9.75 -20.02 18.85
N PRO A 313 9.54 -18.96 19.66
CA PRO A 313 9.57 -17.59 19.18
C PRO A 313 10.92 -17.18 18.55
N SER A 314 12.03 -17.81 18.95
CA SER A 314 13.36 -17.55 18.39
C SER A 314 13.49 -17.96 16.91
N ALA A 315 12.53 -18.78 16.43
CA ALA A 315 12.44 -19.19 15.03
C ALA A 315 12.34 -18.01 14.06
N PHE A 316 11.77 -16.88 14.49
CA PHE A 316 11.69 -15.65 13.69
C PHE A 316 12.94 -14.76 13.80
N GLU A 317 13.89 -15.12 14.66
CA GLU A 317 15.11 -14.41 14.96
C GLU A 317 16.34 -15.12 14.37
N ARG A 318 17.50 -14.94 15.00
CA ARG A 318 18.79 -15.43 14.48
C ARG A 318 18.91 -16.97 14.46
N ALA A 319 18.24 -17.69 15.37
CA ALA A 319 18.36 -19.15 15.48
C ALA A 319 17.97 -19.88 14.18
N GLN A 320 16.94 -19.41 13.48
CA GLN A 320 16.54 -20.00 12.19
C GLN A 320 17.55 -19.76 11.06
N TYR A 321 18.31 -18.70 11.12
CA TYR A 321 19.36 -18.45 10.13
C TYR A 321 20.44 -19.56 10.20
N MET A 322 20.89 -19.91 11.40
CA MET A 322 21.85 -21.00 11.59
C MET A 322 21.30 -22.34 11.08
N ARG A 323 20.07 -22.68 11.49
CA ARG A 323 19.40 -23.90 11.05
C ARG A 323 19.21 -23.95 9.52
N ALA A 324 18.89 -22.83 8.88
CA ALA A 324 18.74 -22.75 7.45
C ALA A 324 20.09 -22.99 6.72
N LEU A 325 21.21 -22.53 7.26
CA LEU A 325 22.55 -22.79 6.72
C LEU A 325 22.93 -24.26 6.86
N GLU A 326 22.63 -24.89 8.01
CA GLU A 326 22.93 -26.30 8.27
C GLU A 326 22.10 -27.27 7.41
N THR A 327 20.86 -26.86 7.06
CA THR A 327 19.93 -27.68 6.26
C THR A 327 19.94 -27.37 4.77
N TYR A 328 20.75 -26.38 4.34
CA TYR A 328 20.85 -26.05 2.91
C TYR A 328 21.55 -27.20 2.19
N PRO A 329 20.87 -27.89 1.24
CA PRO A 329 21.53 -28.94 0.49
C PRO A 329 22.67 -28.29 -0.33
N ALA A 330 23.91 -28.71 -0.07
CA ALA A 330 24.99 -28.37 -0.96
C ALA A 330 24.60 -28.92 -2.34
N ALA A 331 24.47 -28.03 -3.32
CA ALA A 331 24.36 -28.47 -4.69
C ALA A 331 25.63 -29.28 -4.95
N ASP A 332 25.48 -30.49 -5.42
CA ASP A 332 26.61 -31.23 -6.00
C ASP A 332 27.16 -30.39 -7.16
N VAL A 333 28.25 -29.66 -6.89
CA VAL A 333 28.94 -28.82 -7.86
C VAL A 333 29.84 -29.71 -8.69
#